data_e6c7671d43caace67afe58479f606d6e
#
_entry.id   e6c7671d43caace67afe58479f606d6e
#
_cell.length_a   1.000
_cell.length_b   1.000
_cell.length_c   1.000
_cell.angle_alpha   90.00
_cell.angle_beta   90.00
_cell.angle_gamma   90.00
#
_symmetry.space_group_name_H-M   'P 1'
#
loop_
_entity.id
_entity.type
_entity.pdbx_description
1 polymer ?
#
loop_
_entity_poly.entity_id
_entity_poly.type
_entity_poly.pdbx_seq_one_letter_code
_entity_poly.pdbx_strand_id
1 'polypeptide(L)'
;GSKAMNIWKHFCTINHHKMLVMKGCFQVGLIRQGLLHDLSKYSPTEFVVGCKYYQGTMSPNNAEREAIGYSSAWLHHKGRNKHHLEYWIDYGIPDKEGPHKGERKGLCGMKMPVNYVVEMYIDRVAASKNYQKDKYREDSALRYYLNGKELHILHEDTRELLELLLYMLA
;
A
#
# COMPACT_ATOMS: atom_id res chain seq x y z
N GLY A 1 23.06 5.87 -20.77
CA GLY A 1 22.78 6.90 -19.79
C GLY A 1 21.41 6.83 -19.10
N SER A 2 20.35 6.43 -19.81
CA SER A 2 19.00 6.46 -19.25
C SER A 2 18.78 5.44 -18.12
N LYS A 3 19.34 4.24 -18.21
CA LYS A 3 19.20 3.19 -17.18
C LYS A 3 19.87 3.58 -15.84
N ALA A 4 21.06 4.17 -15.88
CA ALA A 4 21.76 4.61 -14.66
C ALA A 4 21.02 5.76 -13.96
N MET A 5 20.43 6.71 -14.72
CA MET A 5 19.59 7.78 -14.16
C MET A 5 18.33 7.23 -13.49
N ASN A 6 17.70 6.20 -14.06
CA ASN A 6 16.50 5.59 -13.48
C ASN A 6 16.82 4.83 -12.19
N ILE A 7 17.96 4.15 -12.09
CA ILE A 7 18.42 3.49 -10.87
C ILE A 7 18.53 4.51 -9.73
N TRP A 8 19.21 5.63 -9.94
CA TRP A 8 19.39 6.65 -8.93
C TRP A 8 18.06 7.32 -8.55
N LYS A 9 17.28 7.72 -9.54
CA LYS A 9 15.97 8.35 -9.32
C LYS A 9 15.03 7.42 -8.56
N HIS A 10 14.97 6.16 -8.94
CA HIS A 10 14.14 5.17 -8.24
C HIS A 10 14.61 4.99 -6.79
N PHE A 11 15.91 4.84 -6.59
CA PHE A 11 16.50 4.72 -5.25
C PHE A 11 16.14 5.93 -4.37
N CYS A 12 16.29 7.14 -4.88
CA CYS A 12 15.91 8.35 -4.16
C CYS A 12 14.41 8.39 -3.83
N THR A 13 13.56 7.97 -4.79
CA THR A 13 12.10 7.95 -4.61
C THR A 13 11.68 6.99 -3.49
N ILE A 14 12.21 5.77 -3.49
CA ILE A 14 11.87 4.78 -2.45
C ILE A 14 12.43 5.17 -1.09
N ASN A 15 13.61 5.78 -1.03
CA ASN A 15 14.18 6.28 0.23
C ASN A 15 13.38 7.46 0.79
N HIS A 16 12.97 8.41 -0.04
CA HIS A 16 12.14 9.53 0.39
C HIS A 16 10.80 9.05 0.96
N HIS A 17 10.14 8.12 0.27
CA HIS A 17 8.92 7.49 0.77
C HIS A 17 9.16 6.81 2.12
N LYS A 18 10.22 6.00 2.23
CA LYS A 18 10.58 5.33 3.48
C LYS A 18 10.80 6.31 4.63
N MET A 19 11.48 7.41 4.38
CA MET A 19 11.72 8.44 5.39
C MET A 19 10.42 9.09 5.87
N LEU A 20 9.48 9.37 4.96
CA LEU A 20 8.17 9.92 5.31
C LEU A 20 7.36 8.93 6.17
N VAL A 21 7.33 7.66 5.80
CA VAL A 21 6.62 6.62 6.57
C VAL A 21 7.28 6.42 7.93
N MET A 22 8.60 6.34 7.97
CA MET A 22 9.35 6.17 9.22
C MET A 22 9.07 7.30 10.19
N LYS A 23 9.10 8.54 9.72
CA LYS A 23 8.75 9.72 10.52
C LYS A 23 7.33 9.62 11.08
N GLY A 24 6.34 9.29 10.24
CA GLY A 24 4.95 9.13 10.66
C GLY A 24 4.78 8.01 11.68
N CYS A 25 5.40 6.85 11.44
CA CYS A 25 5.36 5.72 12.37
C CYS A 25 6.00 6.06 13.72
N PHE A 26 7.11 6.76 13.74
CA PHE A 26 7.77 7.17 14.98
C PHE A 26 6.90 8.13 15.79
N GLN A 27 6.18 9.03 15.15
CA GLN A 27 5.28 9.97 15.82
C GLN A 27 4.14 9.27 16.58
N VAL A 28 3.76 8.07 16.16
CA VAL A 28 2.70 7.28 16.81
C VAL A 28 3.24 6.06 17.57
N GLY A 29 4.54 5.98 17.80
CA GLY A 29 5.17 4.92 18.57
C GLY A 29 5.39 3.59 17.84
N LEU A 30 5.17 3.54 16.53
CA LEU A 30 5.42 2.34 15.71
C LEU A 30 6.87 2.27 15.23
N ILE A 31 7.81 2.21 16.17
CA ILE A 31 9.24 2.33 15.88
C ILE A 31 9.72 1.18 14.99
N ARG A 32 9.44 -0.07 15.39
CA ARG A 32 9.86 -1.25 14.62
C ARG A 32 9.28 -1.25 13.21
N GLN A 33 7.99 -0.96 13.10
CA GLN A 33 7.30 -0.92 11.79
C GLN A 33 7.86 0.16 10.88
N GLY A 34 8.17 1.35 11.43
CA GLY A 34 8.81 2.42 10.67
C GLY A 34 10.20 2.04 10.15
N LEU A 35 11.01 1.38 10.97
CA LEU A 35 12.34 0.90 10.56
C LEU A 35 12.28 -0.19 9.49
N LEU A 36 11.32 -1.11 9.59
CA LEU A 36 11.20 -2.28 8.72
C LEU A 36 10.30 -2.04 7.49
N HIS A 37 9.64 -0.89 7.43
CA HIS A 37 8.70 -0.57 6.36
C HIS A 37 9.32 -0.71 4.98
N ASP A 38 8.67 -1.50 4.13
CA ASP A 38 9.02 -1.67 2.71
C ASP A 38 10.47 -2.10 2.43
N LEU A 39 11.14 -2.79 3.36
CA LEU A 39 12.51 -3.28 3.09
C LEU A 39 12.57 -4.19 1.86
N SER A 40 11.49 -4.87 1.52
CA SER A 40 11.42 -5.73 0.32
C SER A 40 11.64 -4.95 -0.99
N LYS A 41 11.41 -3.65 -1.01
CA LYS A 41 11.68 -2.79 -2.19
C LYS A 41 13.16 -2.76 -2.58
N TYR A 42 14.06 -3.06 -1.66
CA TYR A 42 15.50 -3.12 -1.94
C TYR A 42 15.94 -4.50 -2.46
N SER A 43 15.04 -5.49 -2.46
CA SER A 43 15.33 -6.80 -3.06
C SER A 43 15.44 -6.70 -4.59
N PRO A 44 16.23 -7.57 -5.23
CA PRO A 44 16.34 -7.55 -6.70
C PRO A 44 14.99 -7.67 -7.41
N THR A 45 14.08 -8.49 -6.90
CA THR A 45 12.75 -8.72 -7.48
C THR A 45 11.93 -7.44 -7.60
N GLU A 46 12.01 -6.56 -6.61
CA GLU A 46 11.27 -5.29 -6.62
C GLU A 46 12.12 -4.14 -7.15
N PHE A 47 13.38 -4.07 -6.76
CA PHE A 47 14.23 -2.93 -7.11
C PHE A 47 14.55 -2.85 -8.60
N VAL A 48 14.93 -3.98 -9.22
CA VAL A 48 15.27 -4.02 -10.66
C VAL A 48 14.05 -3.67 -11.50
N VAL A 49 12.89 -4.22 -11.17
CA VAL A 49 11.63 -3.89 -11.84
C VAL A 49 11.28 -2.41 -11.64
N GLY A 50 11.45 -1.90 -10.43
CA GLY A 50 11.23 -0.48 -10.12
C GLY A 50 12.11 0.45 -10.95
N CYS A 51 13.38 0.09 -11.15
CA CYS A 51 14.28 0.85 -12.01
C CYS A 51 13.87 0.81 -13.49
N LYS A 52 13.46 -0.37 -13.96
CA LYS A 52 13.05 -0.58 -15.34
C LYS A 52 11.80 0.20 -15.73
N TYR A 53 10.82 0.26 -14.82
CA TYR A 53 9.50 0.88 -15.04
C TYR A 53 9.33 2.21 -14.32
N TYR A 54 10.40 2.84 -13.88
CA TYR A 54 10.36 4.11 -13.18
C TYR A 54 9.63 5.19 -13.99
N GLN A 55 8.67 5.87 -13.36
CA GLN A 55 7.85 6.92 -13.96
C GLN A 55 8.02 8.30 -13.29
N GLY A 56 8.41 8.33 -12.02
CA GLY A 56 8.59 9.57 -11.25
C GLY A 56 7.31 10.17 -10.67
N THR A 57 6.17 10.02 -11.35
CA THR A 57 4.89 10.61 -10.95
C THR A 57 3.91 9.59 -10.36
N MET A 58 4.19 8.32 -10.53
CA MET A 58 3.37 7.21 -10.01
C MET A 58 4.22 5.96 -9.86
N SER A 59 3.66 4.96 -9.16
CA SER A 59 4.36 3.69 -8.92
C SER A 59 4.79 3.01 -10.23
N PRO A 60 6.00 2.45 -10.30
CA PRO A 60 6.44 1.67 -11.45
C PRO A 60 5.61 0.40 -11.69
N ASN A 61 4.89 -0.08 -10.67
CA ASN A 61 4.05 -1.27 -10.78
C ASN A 61 2.96 -1.13 -11.86
N ASN A 62 2.40 0.07 -12.02
CA ASN A 62 1.40 0.32 -13.05
C ASN A 62 1.97 0.18 -14.46
N ALA A 63 3.17 0.69 -14.69
CA ALA A 63 3.84 0.56 -15.98
C ALA A 63 4.18 -0.91 -16.29
N GLU A 64 4.59 -1.68 -15.30
CA GLU A 64 4.80 -3.11 -15.48
C GLU A 64 3.50 -3.83 -15.86
N ARG A 65 2.37 -3.53 -15.18
CA ARG A 65 1.07 -4.10 -15.52
C ARG A 65 0.65 -3.80 -16.96
N GLU A 66 0.83 -2.58 -17.39
CA GLU A 66 0.52 -2.19 -18.76
C GLU A 66 1.39 -2.93 -19.78
N ALA A 67 2.66 -3.16 -19.45
CA ALA A 67 3.61 -3.82 -20.35
C ALA A 67 3.40 -5.33 -20.47
N ILE A 68 3.12 -6.04 -19.38
CA ILE A 68 3.09 -7.51 -19.35
C ILE A 68 1.82 -8.11 -18.72
N GLY A 69 0.83 -7.28 -18.39
CA GLY A 69 -0.48 -7.73 -17.89
C GLY A 69 -0.56 -7.94 -16.38
N TYR A 70 0.55 -7.90 -15.64
CA TYR A 70 0.62 -7.99 -14.19
C TYR A 70 1.88 -7.30 -13.67
N SER A 71 1.98 -7.10 -12.35
CA SER A 71 3.20 -6.59 -11.74
C SER A 71 3.85 -7.66 -10.86
N SER A 72 4.98 -8.19 -11.30
CA SER A 72 5.79 -9.15 -10.53
C SER A 72 6.32 -8.51 -9.24
N ALA A 73 6.71 -7.23 -9.31
CA ALA A 73 7.15 -6.47 -8.15
C ALA A 73 6.04 -6.33 -7.12
N TRP A 74 4.83 -6.01 -7.54
CA TRP A 74 3.68 -5.89 -6.65
C TRP A 74 3.29 -7.22 -6.01
N LEU A 75 3.26 -8.31 -6.77
CA LEU A 75 2.97 -9.65 -6.25
C LEU A 75 3.98 -10.05 -5.14
N HIS A 76 5.26 -9.74 -5.35
CA HIS A 76 6.29 -9.96 -4.34
C HIS A 76 6.09 -9.06 -3.11
N HIS A 77 5.80 -7.79 -3.33
CA HIS A 77 5.64 -6.77 -2.30
C HIS A 77 4.43 -7.01 -1.40
N LYS A 78 3.26 -7.23 -1.99
CA LYS A 78 2.02 -7.40 -1.24
C LYS A 78 2.00 -8.66 -0.37
N GLY A 79 2.74 -9.69 -0.73
CA GLY A 79 2.85 -10.93 0.05
C GLY A 79 3.82 -10.84 1.23
N ARG A 80 4.60 -9.76 1.34
CA ARG A 80 5.64 -9.57 2.37
C ARG A 80 5.42 -8.36 3.27
N ASN A 81 4.41 -7.56 2.99
CA ASN A 81 4.17 -6.31 3.71
C ASN A 81 2.75 -6.27 4.28
N LYS A 82 2.65 -6.48 5.59
CA LYS A 82 1.37 -6.62 6.31
C LYS A 82 0.56 -5.33 6.42
N HIS A 83 1.14 -4.18 6.04
CA HIS A 83 0.41 -2.91 5.95
C HIS A 83 -0.38 -2.74 4.65
N HIS A 84 -0.28 -3.69 3.73
CA HIS A 84 -1.12 -3.74 2.54
C HIS A 84 -2.35 -4.64 2.77
N LEU A 85 -3.53 -4.13 2.38
CA LEU A 85 -4.77 -4.87 2.52
C LEU A 85 -4.76 -6.21 1.76
N GLU A 86 -4.03 -6.28 0.67
CA GLU A 86 -3.93 -7.46 -0.19
C GLU A 86 -3.23 -8.64 0.50
N TYR A 87 -2.40 -8.39 1.50
CA TYR A 87 -1.82 -9.44 2.35
C TYR A 87 -2.91 -10.19 3.14
N TRP A 88 -3.99 -9.51 3.49
CA TRP A 88 -5.05 -9.99 4.36
C TRP A 88 -6.26 -10.52 3.61
N ILE A 89 -6.07 -10.99 2.39
CA ILE A 89 -7.12 -11.61 1.58
C ILE A 89 -6.98 -13.12 1.66
N ASP A 90 -8.05 -13.78 2.09
CA ASP A 90 -8.14 -15.24 2.23
C ASP A 90 -9.57 -15.70 1.96
N TYR A 91 -9.78 -17.01 1.92
CA TYR A 91 -11.12 -17.55 1.78
C TYR A 91 -11.94 -17.34 3.06
N GLY A 92 -13.17 -16.88 2.89
CA GLY A 92 -14.10 -16.73 4.01
C GLY A 92 -14.59 -18.07 4.55
N ILE A 93 -14.93 -18.07 5.85
CA ILE A 93 -15.57 -19.23 6.49
C ILE A 93 -17.08 -19.18 6.21
N PRO A 94 -17.72 -20.29 5.80
CA PRO A 94 -19.16 -20.33 5.62
C PRO A 94 -19.92 -19.93 6.89
N ASP A 95 -21.04 -19.25 6.73
CA ASP A 95 -21.86 -18.84 7.87
C ASP A 95 -22.45 -20.07 8.59
N LYS A 96 -22.44 -20.03 9.91
CA LYS A 96 -22.98 -21.09 10.74
C LYS A 96 -24.50 -21.02 10.88
N GLU A 97 -25.05 -19.83 10.67
CA GLU A 97 -26.47 -19.52 10.82
C GLU A 97 -26.92 -18.53 9.74
N GLY A 98 -28.23 -18.37 9.57
CA GLY A 98 -28.81 -17.41 8.65
C GLY A 98 -29.13 -17.98 7.26
N PRO A 99 -29.60 -17.12 6.33
CA PRO A 99 -30.09 -17.57 5.00
C PRO A 99 -28.99 -18.13 4.09
N HIS A 100 -27.73 -17.81 4.34
CA HIS A 100 -26.56 -18.27 3.57
C HIS A 100 -25.72 -19.31 4.32
N LYS A 101 -26.33 -20.01 5.30
CA LYS A 101 -25.66 -21.02 6.12
C LYS A 101 -25.02 -22.10 5.26
N GLY A 102 -23.74 -22.35 5.49
CA GLY A 102 -22.97 -23.40 4.82
C GLY A 102 -22.58 -23.10 3.37
N GLU A 103 -22.97 -21.96 2.81
CA GLU A 103 -22.53 -21.55 1.49
C GLU A 103 -21.03 -21.24 1.47
N ARG A 104 -20.33 -21.69 0.43
CA ARG A 104 -18.91 -21.42 0.26
C ARG A 104 -18.71 -19.93 -0.01
N LYS A 105 -17.78 -19.32 0.73
CA LYS A 105 -17.35 -17.95 0.48
C LYS A 105 -16.11 -17.94 -0.40
N GLY A 106 -16.03 -16.93 -1.29
CA GLY A 106 -14.84 -16.65 -2.06
C GLY A 106 -13.78 -15.90 -1.26
N LEU A 107 -12.95 -15.15 -1.97
CA LEU A 107 -11.92 -14.32 -1.34
C LEU A 107 -12.56 -13.18 -0.54
N CYS A 108 -12.14 -13.04 0.70
CA CYS A 108 -12.63 -12.04 1.65
C CYS A 108 -11.44 -11.29 2.28
N GLY A 109 -11.67 -10.04 2.69
CA GLY A 109 -10.72 -9.31 3.52
C GLY A 109 -10.77 -9.81 4.96
N MET A 110 -9.63 -10.18 5.51
CA MET A 110 -9.47 -10.50 6.93
C MET A 110 -9.20 -9.22 7.71
N LYS A 111 -9.61 -9.18 8.97
CA LYS A 111 -9.40 -8.03 9.84
C LYS A 111 -7.91 -7.79 10.05
N MET A 112 -7.45 -6.61 9.67
CA MET A 112 -6.07 -6.19 9.91
C MET A 112 -5.88 -5.78 11.37
N PRO A 113 -4.75 -6.16 12.01
CA PRO A 113 -4.37 -5.57 13.28
C PRO A 113 -4.28 -4.05 13.20
N VAL A 114 -4.68 -3.35 14.27
CA VAL A 114 -4.74 -1.88 14.30
C VAL A 114 -3.40 -1.24 13.92
N ASN A 115 -2.29 -1.77 14.41
CA ASN A 115 -0.96 -1.24 14.09
C ASN A 115 -0.64 -1.28 12.58
N TYR A 116 -1.13 -2.28 11.86
CA TYR A 116 -0.95 -2.37 10.40
C TYR A 116 -1.93 -1.47 9.64
N VAL A 117 -3.11 -1.23 10.16
CA VAL A 117 -4.03 -0.23 9.59
C VAL A 117 -3.44 1.17 9.71
N VAL A 118 -2.85 1.50 10.85
CA VAL A 118 -2.16 2.78 11.08
C VAL A 118 -0.96 2.92 10.13
N GLU A 119 -0.15 1.88 9.96
CA GLU A 119 0.97 1.89 9.00
C GLU A 119 0.45 2.06 7.56
N MET A 120 -0.62 1.37 7.18
CA MET A 120 -1.27 1.52 5.87
C MET A 120 -1.73 2.95 5.63
N TYR A 121 -2.34 3.59 6.62
CA TYR A 121 -2.75 4.98 6.56
C TYR A 121 -1.56 5.91 6.35
N ILE A 122 -0.51 5.75 7.16
CA ILE A 122 0.72 6.54 7.06
C ILE A 122 1.39 6.35 5.68
N ASP A 123 1.42 5.11 5.19
CA ASP A 123 1.93 4.76 3.87
C ASP A 123 1.18 5.51 2.75
N ARG A 124 -0.14 5.54 2.80
CA ARG A 124 -0.98 6.25 1.82
C ARG A 124 -0.75 7.75 1.83
N VAL A 125 -0.63 8.36 3.01
CA VAL A 125 -0.30 9.78 3.16
C VAL A 125 1.10 10.07 2.61
N ALA A 126 2.07 9.25 2.98
CA ALA A 126 3.45 9.39 2.50
C ALA A 126 3.56 9.25 0.97
N ALA A 127 2.83 8.30 0.38
CA ALA A 127 2.79 8.14 -1.07
C ALA A 127 2.21 9.38 -1.77
N SER A 128 1.13 9.94 -1.23
CA SER A 128 0.54 11.19 -1.75
C SER A 128 1.54 12.34 -1.70
N LYS A 129 2.25 12.52 -0.60
CA LYS A 129 3.30 13.54 -0.47
C LYS A 129 4.45 13.33 -1.44
N ASN A 130 4.89 12.07 -1.58
CA ASN A 130 6.05 11.73 -2.40
C ASN A 130 5.80 11.95 -3.90
N TYR A 131 4.59 11.64 -4.38
CA TYR A 131 4.23 11.77 -5.79
C TYR A 131 3.64 13.13 -6.16
N GLN A 132 2.87 13.77 -5.28
CA GLN A 132 2.23 15.05 -5.56
C GLN A 132 3.10 16.26 -5.23
N LYS A 133 4.06 16.11 -4.33
CA LYS A 133 5.02 17.17 -3.93
C LYS A 133 4.28 18.44 -3.50
N ASP A 134 4.50 19.56 -4.20
CA ASP A 134 3.86 20.85 -3.92
C ASP A 134 2.35 20.89 -4.19
N LYS A 135 1.82 19.92 -4.94
CA LYS A 135 0.38 19.75 -5.17
C LYS A 135 -0.33 18.96 -4.07
N TYR A 136 0.44 18.42 -3.10
CA TYR A 136 -0.13 17.68 -1.99
C TYR A 136 -1.10 18.54 -1.18
N ARG A 137 -2.24 17.95 -0.81
CA ARG A 137 -3.24 18.51 0.10
C ARG A 137 -3.56 17.50 1.20
N GLU A 138 -4.06 17.99 2.32
CA GLU A 138 -4.43 17.12 3.45
C GLU A 138 -5.51 16.10 3.09
N ASP A 139 -6.36 16.39 2.10
CA ASP A 139 -7.37 15.48 1.59
C ASP A 139 -6.89 14.57 0.44
N SER A 140 -5.63 14.66 0.03
CA SER A 140 -5.12 13.90 -1.13
C SER A 140 -5.24 12.39 -0.96
N ALA A 141 -4.85 11.85 0.20
CA ALA A 141 -4.94 10.41 0.47
C ALA A 141 -6.40 9.95 0.54
N LEU A 142 -7.30 10.76 1.12
CA LEU A 142 -8.73 10.47 1.16
C LEU A 142 -9.33 10.42 -0.25
N ARG A 143 -9.04 11.39 -1.09
CA ARG A 143 -9.52 11.42 -2.48
C ARG A 143 -9.06 10.21 -3.27
N TYR A 144 -7.79 9.85 -3.15
CA TYR A 144 -7.24 8.67 -3.80
C TYR A 144 -7.95 7.38 -3.35
N TYR A 145 -8.17 7.24 -2.04
CA TYR A 145 -8.92 6.12 -1.48
C TYR A 145 -10.35 6.06 -1.99
N LEU A 146 -11.09 7.15 -1.94
CA LEU A 146 -12.48 7.20 -2.38
C LEU A 146 -12.63 6.86 -3.87
N ASN A 147 -11.67 7.25 -4.68
CA ASN A 147 -11.66 6.97 -6.12
C ASN A 147 -11.52 5.47 -6.44
N GLY A 148 -10.86 4.69 -5.59
CA GLY A 148 -10.68 3.25 -5.74
C GLY A 148 -11.41 2.40 -4.69
N LYS A 149 -12.19 2.99 -3.81
CA LYS A 149 -12.81 2.34 -2.65
C LYS A 149 -13.56 1.05 -3.00
N GLU A 150 -14.37 1.09 -4.05
CA GLU A 150 -15.22 -0.04 -4.45
C GLU A 150 -14.41 -1.25 -4.98
N LEU A 151 -13.15 -1.05 -5.33
CA LEU A 151 -12.26 -2.11 -5.81
C LEU A 151 -11.49 -2.80 -4.69
N HIS A 152 -11.59 -2.30 -3.46
CA HIS A 152 -10.88 -2.85 -2.32
C HIS A 152 -11.65 -4.00 -1.66
N ILE A 153 -10.97 -5.12 -1.45
CA ILE A 153 -11.47 -6.25 -0.64
C ILE A 153 -10.96 -6.02 0.79
N LEU A 154 -11.77 -5.38 1.61
CA LEU A 154 -11.45 -5.01 2.99
C LEU A 154 -12.48 -5.59 3.96
N HIS A 155 -11.99 -6.08 5.11
CA HIS A 155 -12.86 -6.35 6.26
C HIS A 155 -13.52 -5.05 6.72
N GLU A 156 -14.78 -5.12 7.15
CA GLU A 156 -15.56 -3.94 7.54
C GLU A 156 -14.88 -3.12 8.63
N ASP A 157 -14.37 -3.77 9.68
CA ASP A 157 -13.67 -3.07 10.78
C ASP A 157 -12.40 -2.36 10.30
N THR A 158 -11.70 -2.97 9.36
CA THR A 158 -10.50 -2.36 8.75
C THR A 158 -10.88 -1.14 7.93
N ARG A 159 -11.96 -1.24 7.16
CA ARG A 159 -12.50 -0.14 6.35
C ARG A 159 -12.89 1.05 7.24
N GLU A 160 -13.64 0.81 8.28
CA GLU A 160 -14.10 1.85 9.21
C GLU A 160 -12.92 2.59 9.84
N LEU A 161 -11.91 1.88 10.31
CA LEU A 161 -10.74 2.51 10.93
C LEU A 161 -9.92 3.31 9.90
N LEU A 162 -9.69 2.76 8.72
CA LEU A 162 -8.96 3.47 7.67
C LEU A 162 -9.69 4.75 7.25
N GLU A 163 -10.98 4.66 7.03
CA GLU A 163 -11.80 5.82 6.66
C GLU A 163 -11.80 6.88 7.75
N LEU A 164 -11.94 6.47 9.03
CA LEU A 164 -11.85 7.39 10.16
C LEU A 164 -10.55 8.20 10.13
N LEU A 165 -9.41 7.52 9.96
CA LEU A 165 -8.10 8.17 9.92
C LEU A 165 -7.96 9.13 8.73
N LEU A 166 -8.42 8.72 7.56
CA LEU A 166 -8.36 9.54 6.34
C LEU A 166 -9.24 10.79 6.45
N TYR A 167 -10.46 10.66 7.00
CA TYR A 167 -11.36 11.79 7.21
C TYR A 167 -10.87 12.74 8.31
N MET A 168 -10.21 12.24 9.34
CA MET A 168 -9.64 13.09 10.40
C MET A 168 -8.51 13.98 9.88
N LEU A 169 -7.76 13.53 8.89
CA LEU A 169 -6.68 14.31 8.29
C LEU A 169 -7.21 15.35 7.30
N ALA A 170 -8.27 15.03 6.58
CA ALA A 170 -8.80 15.87 5.49
C ALA A 170 -9.39 17.21 5.96
#